data_3d5be8e6bc9c193d34abe61e1262f3b6
#
_entry.id   3d5be8e6bc9c193d34abe61e1262f3b6
#
_cell.length_a   1.000
_cell.length_b   1.000
_cell.length_c   1.000
_cell.angle_alpha   90.00
_cell.angle_beta   90.00
_cell.angle_gamma   90.00
#
_symmetry.space_group_name_H-M   'P 1'
#
loop_
_entity.id
_entity.type
_entity.pdbx_description
1 polymer ?
#
loop_
_entity_poly.entity_id
_entity_poly.type
_entity_poly.pdbx_seq_one_letter_code
_entity_poly.pdbx_strand_id
1 'polypeptide(L)'
;YWYISSQNKFKPGSSIGVAVGDTPYGPFKDALGRALVTNDMTTYAKHSWDDLDPSVFVDKDGQAWLYWGNGVCYRVKLKDDMVSLDGEIEAIDRKDASSFSGGFTEAPWIYKRQGHYYLVYASGFPESIHYSTAKSAGGKWTAQGVVMPTEKGSNTNHPGIVDFKGHSYFFYHNDALPGGHSYCRSVCVEEFVYGSDGTIPELYMTREGVKQGVGTLSPYRCTEAETIAWSEGVTSAVSAKRGVYITGIHDGDYIKVRDVDFGETGPKRFVAAASSRYHGGEMELRIDGRDGEVIGTLRIPYTGEWENWGEFATDVKSVTGVHD
;
A
#
# COMPACT_ATOMS: atom_id res chain seq x y z
N TYR A 1 -11.46 1.33 10.82
CA TYR A 1 -11.06 2.75 10.90
C TYR A 1 -9.91 3.00 9.94
N TRP A 2 -9.97 4.10 9.24
CA TRP A 2 -8.94 4.57 8.33
C TRP A 2 -8.51 5.97 8.78
N TYR A 3 -7.26 6.10 9.25
CA TYR A 3 -6.67 7.37 9.66
C TYR A 3 -5.95 7.98 8.47
N ILE A 4 -6.21 9.24 8.18
CA ILE A 4 -5.86 9.89 6.91
C ILE A 4 -5.17 11.22 7.17
N SER A 5 -3.99 11.39 6.58
CA SER A 5 -3.33 12.71 6.51
C SER A 5 -4.01 13.59 5.47
N SER A 6 -4.25 14.83 5.80
CA SER A 6 -4.84 15.79 4.88
C SER A 6 -4.44 17.23 5.22
N GLN A 7 -4.58 18.15 4.25
CA GLN A 7 -4.58 19.57 4.54
C GLN A 7 -5.86 19.96 5.27
N ASN A 8 -5.75 20.69 6.37
CA ASN A 8 -6.91 21.13 7.11
C ASN A 8 -7.62 22.27 6.38
N LYS A 9 -8.93 22.13 6.16
CA LYS A 9 -9.73 23.14 5.46
C LYS A 9 -9.97 24.40 6.32
N PHE A 10 -9.97 24.25 7.64
CA PHE A 10 -10.41 25.30 8.58
C PHE A 10 -9.28 25.89 9.42
N LYS A 11 -8.13 25.20 9.48
CA LYS A 11 -6.95 25.63 10.23
C LYS A 11 -5.69 25.48 9.36
N PRO A 12 -4.67 26.32 9.54
CA PRO A 12 -3.40 26.12 8.83
C PRO A 12 -2.75 24.79 9.19
N GLY A 13 -2.13 24.17 8.20
CA GLY A 13 -1.28 22.99 8.36
C GLY A 13 -1.95 21.65 8.04
N SER A 14 -1.17 20.60 8.15
CA SER A 14 -1.62 19.22 8.01
C SER A 14 -2.47 18.79 9.22
N SER A 15 -3.21 17.74 9.04
CA SER A 15 -4.10 17.20 10.07
C SER A 15 -4.36 15.72 9.81
N ILE A 16 -4.83 15.03 10.86
CA ILE A 16 -5.24 13.63 10.78
C ILE A 16 -6.75 13.56 10.96
N GLY A 17 -7.43 13.03 9.93
CA GLY A 17 -8.84 12.68 9.96
C GLY A 17 -9.05 11.19 10.22
N VAL A 18 -10.28 10.81 10.53
CA VAL A 18 -10.68 9.41 10.72
C VAL A 18 -11.92 9.11 9.89
N ALA A 19 -11.85 8.08 9.08
CA ALA A 19 -12.98 7.53 8.37
C ALA A 19 -13.32 6.12 8.88
N VAL A 20 -14.59 5.74 8.84
CA VAL A 20 -15.09 4.43 9.28
C VAL A 20 -15.81 3.75 8.14
N GLY A 21 -15.52 2.48 7.94
CA GLY A 21 -16.20 1.59 7.00
C GLY A 21 -16.45 0.22 7.62
N ASP A 22 -17.44 -0.49 7.08
CA ASP A 22 -17.80 -1.85 7.53
C ASP A 22 -16.85 -2.91 6.92
N THR A 23 -16.13 -2.56 5.88
CA THR A 23 -15.16 -3.42 5.20
C THR A 23 -13.84 -2.67 4.95
N PRO A 24 -12.71 -3.36 4.76
CA PRO A 24 -11.43 -2.72 4.51
C PRO A 24 -11.34 -1.95 3.16
N TYR A 25 -12.27 -2.17 2.26
CA TYR A 25 -12.41 -1.45 0.99
C TYR A 25 -13.59 -0.45 0.98
N GLY A 26 -14.19 -0.19 2.15
CA GLY A 26 -15.24 0.81 2.31
C GLY A 26 -16.65 0.33 1.91
N PRO A 27 -17.57 1.25 1.60
CA PRO A 27 -17.36 2.69 1.56
C PRO A 27 -17.04 3.28 2.94
N PHE A 28 -16.14 4.28 2.96
CA PHE A 28 -15.76 4.96 4.16
C PHE A 28 -16.55 6.26 4.36
N LYS A 29 -16.85 6.59 5.61
CA LYS A 29 -17.52 7.82 6.01
C LYS A 29 -16.65 8.56 7.03
N ASP A 30 -16.58 9.88 6.94
CA ASP A 30 -15.94 10.71 7.96
C ASP A 30 -16.62 10.47 9.31
N ALA A 31 -15.83 10.03 10.29
CA ALA A 31 -16.35 9.68 11.61
C ALA A 31 -16.70 10.88 12.48
N LEU A 32 -16.06 12.03 12.25
CA LEU A 32 -16.11 13.18 13.16
C LEU A 32 -16.65 14.45 12.51
N GLY A 33 -16.66 14.58 11.18
CA GLY A 33 -16.91 15.84 10.48
C GLY A 33 -15.83 16.92 10.75
N ARG A 34 -14.71 16.52 11.35
CA ARG A 34 -13.56 17.36 11.69
C ARG A 34 -12.30 16.51 11.83
N ALA A 35 -11.14 17.13 11.82
CA ALA A 35 -9.89 16.42 12.11
C ALA A 35 -9.84 15.92 13.57
N LEU A 36 -9.23 14.76 13.78
CA LEU A 36 -8.87 14.20 15.09
C LEU A 36 -7.67 14.95 15.68
N VAL A 37 -6.63 15.16 14.85
CA VAL A 37 -5.43 15.94 15.21
C VAL A 37 -5.33 17.12 14.25
N THR A 38 -5.02 18.29 14.79
CA THR A 38 -4.77 19.52 14.03
C THR A 38 -3.41 20.11 14.40
N ASN A 39 -2.76 20.81 13.47
CA ASN A 39 -1.41 21.30 13.63
C ASN A 39 -1.18 22.22 14.85
N ASP A 40 -2.21 22.86 15.36
CA ASP A 40 -2.14 23.64 16.62
C ASP A 40 -2.08 22.77 17.89
N MET A 41 -2.28 21.47 17.79
CA MET A 41 -2.12 20.50 18.88
C MET A 41 -0.68 19.95 18.95
N THR A 42 0.12 20.13 17.90
CA THR A 42 1.49 19.64 17.75
C THR A 42 2.45 20.82 17.55
N THR A 43 3.17 21.21 18.58
CA THR A 43 3.95 22.47 18.58
C THR A 43 5.47 22.25 18.59
N TYR A 44 5.92 20.99 18.48
CA TYR A 44 7.36 20.67 18.53
C TYR A 44 8.07 20.86 17.19
N ALA A 45 7.38 20.62 16.07
CA ALA A 45 7.91 20.89 14.74
C ALA A 45 7.91 22.39 14.43
N LYS A 46 8.83 22.80 13.52
CA LYS A 46 8.92 24.20 13.07
C LYS A 46 8.20 24.46 11.74
N HIS A 47 7.49 23.46 11.25
CA HIS A 47 6.73 23.52 10.00
C HIS A 47 5.32 23.02 10.22
N SER A 48 4.42 23.31 9.29
CA SER A 48 2.99 23.04 9.42
C SER A 48 2.51 21.75 8.74
N TRP A 49 3.41 20.87 8.34
CA TRP A 49 3.11 19.59 7.69
C TRP A 49 3.64 18.40 8.50
N ASP A 50 3.68 18.51 9.81
CA ASP A 50 4.18 17.46 10.71
C ASP A 50 3.14 16.42 11.11
N ASP A 51 1.84 16.71 10.91
CA ASP A 51 0.77 15.76 11.18
C ASP A 51 0.49 14.87 9.95
N LEU A 52 1.45 13.99 9.65
CA LEU A 52 1.44 13.05 8.52
C LEU A 52 1.57 11.59 8.99
N ASP A 53 1.21 10.68 8.10
CA ASP A 53 1.50 9.24 8.14
C ASP A 53 1.02 8.53 9.42
N PRO A 54 -0.27 8.62 9.75
CA PRO A 54 -0.79 8.00 10.95
C PRO A 54 -0.74 6.46 10.87
N SER A 55 -0.26 5.83 11.94
CA SER A 55 -0.28 4.39 12.16
C SER A 55 -0.96 4.10 13.49
N VAL A 56 -1.92 3.19 13.49
CA VAL A 56 -2.63 2.79 14.71
C VAL A 56 -2.35 1.33 15.04
N PHE A 57 -2.05 1.09 16.28
CA PHE A 57 -1.84 -0.23 16.85
C PHE A 57 -2.79 -0.44 18.05
N VAL A 58 -3.48 -1.57 18.07
CA VAL A 58 -4.32 -1.99 19.19
C VAL A 58 -3.64 -3.15 19.92
N ASP A 59 -3.31 -2.96 21.18
CA ASP A 59 -2.67 -4.01 21.99
C ASP A 59 -3.70 -5.05 22.48
N LYS A 60 -3.22 -6.15 23.02
CA LYS A 60 -4.05 -7.28 23.49
C LYS A 60 -5.02 -6.90 24.65
N ASP A 61 -4.69 -5.86 25.41
CA ASP A 61 -5.55 -5.31 26.45
C ASP A 61 -6.63 -4.35 25.92
N GLY A 62 -6.69 -4.16 24.59
CA GLY A 62 -7.61 -3.27 23.91
C GLY A 62 -7.11 -1.83 23.79
N GLN A 63 -5.99 -1.47 24.44
CA GLN A 63 -5.47 -0.11 24.35
C GLN A 63 -4.94 0.19 22.96
N ALA A 64 -5.56 1.16 22.29
CA ALA A 64 -5.12 1.67 21.01
C ALA A 64 -4.12 2.82 21.17
N TRP A 65 -3.11 2.86 20.30
CA TRP A 65 -2.09 3.89 20.20
C TRP A 65 -2.04 4.42 18.78
N LEU A 66 -2.10 5.73 18.63
CA LEU A 66 -1.86 6.45 17.39
C LEU A 66 -0.42 6.98 17.40
N TYR A 67 0.34 6.66 16.34
CA TYR A 67 1.65 7.18 16.03
C TYR A 67 1.62 7.94 14.71
N TRP A 68 2.34 9.06 14.60
CA TRP A 68 2.42 9.84 13.36
C TRP A 68 3.61 10.80 13.41
N GLY A 69 3.84 11.52 12.32
CA GLY A 69 4.69 12.70 12.31
C GLY A 69 5.66 12.83 11.17
N ASN A 70 6.12 14.06 10.95
CA ASN A 70 7.24 14.40 10.10
C ASN A 70 8.20 15.33 10.85
N GLY A 71 9.45 14.92 10.95
CA GLY A 71 10.47 15.64 11.73
C GLY A 71 10.34 15.50 13.25
N VAL A 72 9.21 15.01 13.76
CA VAL A 72 8.96 14.63 15.15
C VAL A 72 8.08 13.39 15.11
N CYS A 73 8.39 12.40 15.91
CA CYS A 73 7.52 11.23 16.10
C CYS A 73 6.55 11.52 17.24
N TYR A 74 5.28 11.71 16.92
CA TYR A 74 4.22 11.88 17.90
C TYR A 74 3.56 10.56 18.23
N ARG A 75 3.00 10.48 19.44
CA ARG A 75 2.13 9.38 19.84
C ARG A 75 1.10 9.83 20.87
N VAL A 76 -0.03 9.16 20.90
CA VAL A 76 -1.07 9.35 21.92
C VAL A 76 -1.91 8.06 22.03
N LYS A 77 -2.50 7.82 23.18
CA LYS A 77 -3.54 6.79 23.31
C LYS A 77 -4.83 7.24 22.64
N LEU A 78 -5.57 6.27 22.12
CA LEU A 78 -6.96 6.48 21.71
C LEU A 78 -7.90 5.87 22.74
N LYS A 79 -9.08 6.47 22.88
CA LYS A 79 -10.18 5.87 23.64
C LYS A 79 -10.77 4.69 22.89
N ASP A 80 -11.61 3.91 23.54
CA ASP A 80 -12.27 2.73 22.98
C ASP A 80 -13.12 3.04 21.73
N ASP A 81 -13.56 4.29 21.58
CA ASP A 81 -14.30 4.76 20.41
C ASP A 81 -13.43 4.89 19.15
N MET A 82 -12.10 4.82 19.28
CA MET A 82 -11.11 4.95 18.21
C MET A 82 -11.09 6.31 17.50
N VAL A 83 -11.88 7.27 17.94
CA VAL A 83 -12.03 8.59 17.32
C VAL A 83 -11.83 9.75 18.33
N SER A 84 -11.37 9.42 19.53
CA SER A 84 -11.05 10.39 20.59
C SER A 84 -9.66 10.11 21.16
N LEU A 85 -8.91 11.18 21.43
CA LEU A 85 -7.62 11.06 22.10
C LEU A 85 -7.84 10.76 23.61
N ASP A 86 -6.95 9.94 24.18
CA ASP A 86 -6.91 9.59 25.59
C ASP A 86 -5.59 10.06 26.22
N GLY A 87 -5.57 11.27 26.70
CA GLY A 87 -4.41 11.93 27.28
C GLY A 87 -3.75 12.95 26.37
N GLU A 88 -2.53 13.35 26.74
CA GLU A 88 -1.75 14.35 26.03
C GLU A 88 -0.93 13.72 24.89
N ILE A 89 -0.69 14.49 23.85
CA ILE A 89 0.20 14.09 22.73
C ILE A 89 1.64 14.15 23.25
N GLU A 90 2.32 13.01 23.16
CA GLU A 90 3.73 12.91 23.48
C GLU A 90 4.57 13.06 22.20
N ALA A 91 5.68 13.77 22.29
CA ALA A 91 6.64 13.92 21.21
C ALA A 91 7.95 13.20 21.57
N ILE A 92 8.46 12.42 20.62
CA ILE A 92 9.78 11.79 20.69
C ILE A 92 10.73 12.57 19.78
N ASP A 93 11.82 13.11 20.34
CA ASP A 93 12.76 13.90 19.56
C ASP A 93 13.38 13.05 18.44
N ARG A 94 13.28 13.53 17.20
CA ARG A 94 13.85 12.89 16.00
C ARG A 94 15.35 12.62 16.10
N LYS A 95 16.08 13.40 16.91
CA LYS A 95 17.53 13.31 17.12
C LYS A 95 17.91 12.44 18.30
N ASP A 96 16.95 11.89 19.01
CA ASP A 96 17.26 10.92 20.08
C ASP A 96 17.83 9.64 19.47
N ALA A 97 19.15 9.59 19.35
CA ALA A 97 19.87 8.45 18.78
C ALA A 97 19.68 7.14 19.57
N SER A 98 19.19 7.21 20.79
CA SER A 98 18.82 6.02 21.57
C SER A 98 17.49 5.42 21.07
N SER A 99 16.60 6.25 20.56
CA SER A 99 15.30 5.87 20.00
C SER A 99 15.33 5.67 18.49
N PHE A 100 16.12 6.46 17.75
CA PHE A 100 16.13 6.48 16.29
C PHE A 100 17.55 6.40 15.71
N SER A 101 17.93 5.26 15.13
CA SER A 101 19.14 5.19 14.30
C SER A 101 18.93 6.01 13.03
N GLY A 102 19.89 6.84 12.65
CA GLY A 102 19.78 7.77 11.50
C GLY A 102 18.85 8.97 11.72
N GLY A 103 18.06 8.97 12.79
CA GLY A 103 17.02 9.97 13.08
C GLY A 103 15.67 9.62 12.47
N PHE A 104 14.60 10.20 13.00
CA PHE A 104 13.23 10.02 12.50
C PHE A 104 12.91 11.09 11.46
N THR A 105 12.47 10.69 10.28
CA THR A 105 11.91 11.60 9.26
C THR A 105 10.38 11.54 9.30
N GLU A 106 9.78 10.41 8.94
CA GLU A 106 8.31 10.24 8.86
C GLU A 106 7.90 8.76 8.82
N ALA A 107 6.66 8.47 8.48
CA ALA A 107 6.11 7.14 8.21
C ALA A 107 6.28 6.12 9.34
N PRO A 108 5.89 6.42 10.59
CA PRO A 108 5.97 5.45 11.67
C PRO A 108 5.00 4.29 11.42
N TRP A 109 5.50 3.06 11.47
CA TRP A 109 4.70 1.84 11.44
C TRP A 109 4.91 1.05 12.73
N ILE A 110 3.89 0.99 13.58
CA ILE A 110 3.96 0.30 14.86
C ILE A 110 3.24 -1.05 14.81
N TYR A 111 3.88 -2.10 15.32
CA TYR A 111 3.28 -3.42 15.48
C TYR A 111 3.92 -4.19 16.64
N LYS A 112 3.31 -5.35 16.97
CA LYS A 112 3.81 -6.27 18.02
C LYS A 112 3.99 -7.67 17.44
N ARG A 113 5.13 -8.28 17.73
CA ARG A 113 5.43 -9.65 17.35
C ARG A 113 6.18 -10.37 18.48
N GLN A 114 5.72 -11.57 18.85
CA GLN A 114 6.37 -12.43 19.86
C GLN A 114 6.75 -11.70 21.17
N GLY A 115 5.91 -10.77 21.63
CA GLY A 115 6.14 -10.01 22.87
C GLY A 115 6.97 -8.74 22.72
N HIS A 116 7.60 -8.50 21.58
CA HIS A 116 8.36 -7.27 21.27
C HIS A 116 7.47 -6.29 20.48
N TYR A 117 7.64 -5.00 20.78
CA TYR A 117 7.02 -3.92 20.00
C TYR A 117 8.07 -3.38 19.05
N TYR A 118 7.66 -3.14 17.83
CA TYR A 118 8.48 -2.61 16.74
C TYR A 118 7.91 -1.28 16.27
N LEU A 119 8.78 -0.33 16.04
CA LEU A 119 8.50 0.93 15.35
C LEU A 119 9.44 1.00 14.17
N VAL A 120 8.88 0.85 12.97
CA VAL A 120 9.61 0.97 11.70
C VAL A 120 9.31 2.34 11.13
N TYR A 121 10.29 3.04 10.59
CA TYR A 121 10.15 4.45 10.19
C TYR A 121 11.11 4.82 9.07
N ALA A 122 10.79 5.90 8.36
CA ALA A 122 11.67 6.52 7.38
C ALA A 122 12.70 7.43 8.04
N SER A 123 13.92 7.40 7.53
CA SER A 123 15.08 8.15 8.02
C SER A 123 15.86 8.80 6.87
N GLY A 124 16.24 10.07 7.04
CA GLY A 124 17.01 10.81 6.04
C GLY A 124 16.19 11.36 4.87
N PHE A 125 16.88 11.85 3.84
CA PHE A 125 16.29 12.24 2.56
C PHE A 125 17.38 12.27 1.47
N PRO A 126 17.32 11.45 0.41
CA PRO A 126 16.34 10.37 0.17
C PRO A 126 16.30 9.37 1.31
N GLU A 127 15.12 8.77 1.53
CA GLU A 127 14.84 7.97 2.70
C GLU A 127 15.43 6.57 2.67
N SER A 128 15.86 6.12 3.84
CA SER A 128 16.10 4.72 4.21
C SER A 128 15.07 4.31 5.26
N ILE A 129 14.84 3.02 5.42
CA ILE A 129 13.93 2.49 6.45
C ILE A 129 14.75 1.92 7.60
N HIS A 130 14.41 2.37 8.80
CA HIS A 130 15.04 1.96 10.05
C HIS A 130 14.00 1.38 11.00
N TYR A 131 14.45 0.76 12.09
CA TYR A 131 13.53 0.30 13.13
C TYR A 131 14.09 0.41 14.54
N SER A 132 13.17 0.43 15.46
CA SER A 132 13.42 0.42 16.91
C SER A 132 12.51 -0.58 17.60
N THR A 133 12.89 -1.05 18.77
CA THR A 133 12.08 -1.96 19.58
C THR A 133 11.79 -1.38 20.95
N ALA A 134 10.69 -1.83 21.57
CA ALA A 134 10.32 -1.46 22.94
C ALA A 134 9.65 -2.63 23.67
N LYS A 135 9.47 -2.49 24.98
CA LYS A 135 8.74 -3.46 25.82
C LYS A 135 7.23 -3.17 25.91
N SER A 136 6.80 -2.00 25.47
CA SER A 136 5.37 -1.61 25.41
C SER A 136 5.18 -0.54 24.34
N ALA A 137 3.96 -0.40 23.84
CA ALA A 137 3.62 0.61 22.82
C ALA A 137 3.83 2.06 23.31
N GLY A 138 3.66 2.33 24.60
CA GLY A 138 3.97 3.63 25.21
C GLY A 138 5.36 3.70 25.87
N GLY A 139 6.22 2.69 25.65
CA GLY A 139 7.54 2.60 26.29
C GLY A 139 8.61 3.45 25.60
N LYS A 140 9.84 3.35 26.16
CA LYS A 140 11.02 3.93 25.54
C LYS A 140 11.47 3.03 24.39
N TRP A 141 11.69 3.61 23.24
CA TRP A 141 12.22 2.95 22.05
C TRP A 141 13.74 2.77 22.17
N THR A 142 14.23 1.70 21.60
CA THR A 142 15.66 1.40 21.48
C THR A 142 15.98 1.14 20.01
N ALA A 143 16.81 1.99 19.43
CA ALA A 143 17.25 1.90 18.05
C ALA A 143 17.95 0.55 17.76
N GLN A 144 17.60 -0.09 16.66
CA GLN A 144 18.14 -1.38 16.24
C GLN A 144 19.01 -1.26 14.97
N GLY A 145 18.53 -0.57 13.93
CA GLY A 145 19.31 -0.41 12.71
C GLY A 145 18.45 -0.20 11.46
N VAL A 146 19.06 -0.54 10.33
CA VAL A 146 18.48 -0.38 8.99
C VAL A 146 17.66 -1.61 8.63
N VAL A 147 16.47 -1.39 8.05
CA VAL A 147 15.65 -2.42 7.40
C VAL A 147 15.88 -2.38 5.90
N MET A 148 15.87 -1.19 5.30
CA MET A 148 16.12 -1.00 3.87
C MET A 148 16.99 0.25 3.69
N PRO A 149 18.19 0.12 3.12
CA PRO A 149 19.03 1.28 2.83
C PRO A 149 18.39 2.18 1.77
N THR A 150 18.87 3.40 1.64
CA THR A 150 18.46 4.29 0.54
C THR A 150 18.87 3.67 -0.79
N GLU A 151 17.89 3.44 -1.65
CA GLU A 151 18.10 2.95 -3.01
C GLU A 151 17.62 3.99 -4.03
N LYS A 152 18.04 3.82 -5.29
CA LYS A 152 17.56 4.67 -6.36
C LYS A 152 16.11 4.39 -6.65
N GLY A 153 15.34 5.45 -7.00
CA GLY A 153 14.02 5.29 -7.53
C GLY A 153 12.95 6.12 -6.86
N SER A 154 13.04 6.43 -5.57
CA SER A 154 12.15 7.37 -4.90
C SER A 154 12.89 8.16 -3.84
N ASN A 155 12.51 9.43 -3.65
CA ASN A 155 13.05 10.22 -2.55
C ASN A 155 12.43 9.83 -1.21
N THR A 156 11.22 9.26 -1.24
CA THR A 156 10.49 8.78 -0.08
C THR A 156 10.38 7.26 -0.11
N ASN A 157 10.29 6.64 1.05
CA ASN A 157 10.01 5.22 1.20
C ASN A 157 9.29 4.98 2.53
N HIS A 158 8.07 4.42 2.47
CA HIS A 158 7.23 4.22 3.65
C HIS A 158 7.05 2.72 3.93
N PRO A 159 7.27 2.28 5.18
CA PRO A 159 7.23 0.87 5.54
C PRO A 159 5.84 0.38 5.92
N GLY A 160 5.58 -0.89 5.66
CA GLY A 160 4.50 -1.65 6.27
C GLY A 160 4.97 -3.09 6.50
N ILE A 161 4.83 -3.62 7.71
CA ILE A 161 5.20 -5.01 8.01
C ILE A 161 3.98 -5.76 8.51
N VAL A 162 3.80 -6.98 8.01
CA VAL A 162 2.72 -7.88 8.44
C VAL A 162 3.16 -9.33 8.41
N ASP A 163 2.76 -10.09 9.43
CA ASP A 163 2.82 -11.55 9.38
C ASP A 163 1.49 -12.08 8.83
N PHE A 164 1.55 -12.91 7.79
CA PHE A 164 0.36 -13.47 7.16
C PHE A 164 0.62 -14.91 6.73
N LYS A 165 -0.25 -15.85 7.13
CA LYS A 165 -0.17 -17.28 6.80
C LYS A 165 1.21 -17.93 7.06
N GLY A 166 1.89 -17.50 8.13
CA GLY A 166 3.19 -18.04 8.53
C GLY A 166 4.40 -17.38 7.88
N HIS A 167 4.20 -16.41 7.03
CA HIS A 167 5.23 -15.62 6.35
C HIS A 167 5.25 -14.20 6.87
N SER A 168 6.39 -13.51 6.75
CA SER A 168 6.55 -12.10 7.11
C SER A 168 6.84 -11.28 5.88
N TYR A 169 6.06 -10.20 5.69
CA TYR A 169 6.13 -9.36 4.51
C TYR A 169 6.47 -7.92 4.88
N PHE A 170 7.36 -7.33 4.10
CA PHE A 170 7.74 -5.93 4.16
C PHE A 170 7.20 -5.21 2.92
N PHE A 171 6.22 -4.34 3.12
CA PHE A 171 5.67 -3.47 2.08
C PHE A 171 6.43 -2.15 2.05
N TYR A 172 6.69 -1.66 0.87
CA TYR A 172 7.35 -0.39 0.62
C TYR A 172 6.90 0.19 -0.72
N HIS A 173 7.47 1.29 -1.17
CA HIS A 173 7.21 1.81 -2.49
C HIS A 173 8.49 2.25 -3.21
N ASN A 174 8.42 2.27 -4.54
CA ASN A 174 9.44 2.84 -5.41
C ASN A 174 8.80 3.54 -6.62
N ASP A 175 9.59 3.90 -7.61
CA ASP A 175 9.14 4.53 -8.87
C ASP A 175 9.40 3.63 -10.09
N ALA A 176 9.43 2.31 -9.92
CA ALA A 176 9.90 1.38 -10.95
C ALA A 176 8.93 1.21 -12.13
N LEU A 177 7.63 1.47 -11.96
CA LEU A 177 6.67 1.41 -13.06
C LEU A 177 6.84 2.61 -14.01
N PRO A 178 6.53 2.45 -15.31
CA PRO A 178 6.62 3.53 -16.30
C PRO A 178 5.86 4.79 -15.87
N GLY A 179 6.52 5.94 -15.94
CA GLY A 179 5.98 7.22 -15.44
C GLY A 179 6.16 7.44 -13.95
N GLY A 180 6.83 6.51 -13.27
CA GLY A 180 7.14 6.62 -11.84
C GLY A 180 8.11 7.77 -11.54
N HIS A 181 7.94 8.38 -10.39
CA HIS A 181 8.82 9.37 -9.78
C HIS A 181 8.44 9.53 -8.30
N SER A 182 9.14 10.40 -7.54
CA SER A 182 8.94 10.56 -6.09
C SER A 182 7.48 10.61 -5.60
N TYR A 183 6.56 11.08 -6.42
CA TYR A 183 5.12 11.21 -6.10
C TYR A 183 4.20 10.33 -6.94
N CYS A 184 4.74 9.59 -7.93
CA CYS A 184 4.05 8.54 -8.67
C CYS A 184 4.71 7.21 -8.32
N ARG A 185 4.17 6.54 -7.31
CA ARG A 185 4.80 5.44 -6.58
C ARG A 185 4.15 4.11 -6.93
N SER A 186 4.98 3.07 -6.98
CA SER A 186 4.57 1.68 -7.15
C SER A 186 4.65 0.96 -5.81
N VAL A 187 3.61 0.24 -5.42
CA VAL A 187 3.64 -0.60 -4.22
C VAL A 187 4.51 -1.83 -4.48
N CYS A 188 5.41 -2.10 -3.55
CA CYS A 188 6.34 -3.21 -3.59
C CYS A 188 6.22 -4.05 -2.32
N VAL A 189 6.64 -5.30 -2.39
CA VAL A 189 6.65 -6.22 -1.25
C VAL A 189 7.79 -7.21 -1.35
N GLU A 190 8.49 -7.42 -0.23
CA GLU A 190 9.49 -8.47 -0.04
C GLU A 190 9.04 -9.42 1.06
N GLU A 191 9.32 -10.70 0.89
CA GLU A 191 9.21 -11.68 1.96
C GLU A 191 10.53 -11.76 2.71
N PHE A 192 10.47 -11.88 4.04
CA PHE A 192 11.67 -12.00 4.87
C PHE A 192 11.46 -12.93 6.08
N VAL A 193 12.55 -13.29 6.70
CA VAL A 193 12.55 -14.10 7.92
C VAL A 193 13.27 -13.32 9.02
N TYR A 194 12.62 -13.16 10.16
CA TYR A 194 13.24 -12.54 11.34
C TYR A 194 14.41 -13.40 11.84
N GLY A 195 15.43 -12.75 12.39
CA GLY A 195 16.44 -13.42 13.20
C GLY A 195 15.82 -14.16 14.39
N SER A 196 16.52 -15.13 14.93
CA SER A 196 16.05 -15.91 16.09
C SER A 196 15.85 -15.07 17.35
N ASP A 197 16.46 -13.91 17.41
CA ASP A 197 16.34 -12.89 18.46
C ASP A 197 15.26 -11.82 18.16
N GLY A 198 14.55 -11.95 17.04
CA GLY A 198 13.55 -11.01 16.58
C GLY A 198 14.09 -9.83 15.76
N THR A 199 15.37 -9.85 15.38
CA THR A 199 15.92 -8.82 14.50
C THR A 199 15.30 -8.87 13.11
N ILE A 200 15.08 -7.68 12.50
CA ILE A 200 14.70 -7.57 11.10
C ILE A 200 15.99 -7.53 10.27
N PRO A 201 16.16 -8.42 9.26
CA PRO A 201 17.33 -8.36 8.40
C PRO A 201 17.31 -7.11 7.52
N GLU A 202 18.45 -6.73 6.98
CA GLU A 202 18.52 -5.73 5.94
C GLU A 202 17.95 -6.28 4.63
N LEU A 203 17.02 -5.55 4.03
CA LEU A 203 16.28 -5.92 2.81
C LEU A 203 16.64 -4.95 1.68
N TYR A 204 16.56 -5.42 0.46
CA TYR A 204 16.84 -4.65 -0.74
C TYR A 204 15.66 -4.70 -1.69
N MET A 205 15.45 -3.63 -2.47
CA MET A 205 14.40 -3.58 -3.48
C MET A 205 14.66 -4.59 -4.59
N THR A 206 13.67 -5.42 -4.91
CA THR A 206 13.74 -6.34 -6.05
C THR A 206 12.70 -5.97 -7.11
N ARG A 207 12.87 -6.48 -8.32
CA ARG A 207 11.86 -6.37 -9.38
C ARG A 207 10.88 -7.53 -9.33
N GLU A 208 11.32 -8.64 -8.76
CA GLU A 208 10.57 -9.89 -8.70
C GLU A 208 9.57 -9.89 -7.54
N GLY A 209 9.88 -9.17 -6.45
CA GLY A 209 9.08 -9.17 -5.24
C GLY A 209 9.01 -10.56 -4.61
N VAL A 210 7.87 -10.90 -4.01
CA VAL A 210 7.62 -12.20 -3.40
C VAL A 210 7.62 -13.28 -4.48
N LYS A 211 8.49 -14.29 -4.33
CA LYS A 211 8.68 -15.36 -5.33
C LYS A 211 7.54 -16.38 -5.30
N GLN A 212 6.99 -16.65 -4.13
CA GLN A 212 5.92 -17.63 -3.96
C GLN A 212 4.72 -16.98 -3.28
N GLY A 213 3.57 -16.95 -3.96
CA GLY A 213 2.33 -16.39 -3.43
C GLY A 213 1.79 -17.20 -2.25
N VAL A 214 0.99 -16.55 -1.42
CA VAL A 214 0.31 -17.17 -0.27
C VAL A 214 -1.04 -17.80 -0.64
N GLY A 215 -1.41 -17.72 -1.89
CA GLY A 215 -2.66 -18.25 -2.44
C GLY A 215 -2.76 -17.92 -3.91
N THR A 216 -3.85 -18.35 -4.53
CA THR A 216 -4.12 -18.19 -5.94
C THR A 216 -5.27 -17.22 -6.18
N LEU A 217 -5.29 -16.56 -7.33
CA LEU A 217 -6.40 -15.76 -7.82
C LEU A 217 -7.38 -16.66 -8.59
N SER A 218 -8.67 -16.63 -8.25
CA SER A 218 -9.68 -17.32 -9.04
C SER A 218 -10.11 -16.46 -10.23
N PRO A 219 -9.93 -16.90 -11.47
CA PRO A 219 -10.37 -16.18 -12.67
C PRO A 219 -11.88 -16.25 -12.88
N TYR A 220 -12.61 -17.02 -12.07
CA TYR A 220 -14.06 -17.20 -12.14
C TYR A 220 -14.85 -16.18 -11.31
N ARG A 221 -14.16 -15.20 -10.76
CA ARG A 221 -14.74 -14.03 -10.10
C ARG A 221 -14.37 -12.77 -10.87
N CYS A 222 -15.21 -11.75 -10.79
CA CYS A 222 -14.84 -10.44 -11.31
C CYS A 222 -13.59 -9.95 -10.57
N THR A 223 -12.58 -9.57 -11.31
CA THR A 223 -11.34 -9.00 -10.81
C THR A 223 -11.14 -7.67 -11.51
N GLU A 224 -10.87 -6.63 -10.74
CA GLU A 224 -10.60 -5.30 -11.29
C GLU A 224 -9.26 -5.32 -12.05
N ALA A 225 -9.22 -4.63 -13.19
CA ALA A 225 -8.06 -4.66 -14.08
C ALA A 225 -6.80 -4.06 -13.47
N GLU A 226 -6.93 -3.23 -12.45
CA GLU A 226 -5.83 -2.70 -11.65
C GLU A 226 -5.26 -3.68 -10.62
N THR A 227 -5.74 -4.93 -10.57
CA THR A 227 -5.08 -6.03 -9.87
C THR A 227 -3.87 -6.47 -10.68
N ILE A 228 -2.74 -5.81 -10.47
CA ILE A 228 -1.56 -5.89 -11.32
C ILE A 228 -0.36 -6.40 -10.51
N ALA A 229 0.29 -7.47 -10.99
CA ALA A 229 1.60 -7.86 -10.51
C ALA A 229 2.73 -7.12 -11.27
N TRP A 230 2.51 -6.76 -12.53
CA TRP A 230 3.37 -5.91 -13.34
C TRP A 230 2.60 -5.31 -14.50
N SER A 231 3.04 -4.16 -15.01
CA SER A 231 2.47 -3.54 -16.21
C SER A 231 3.51 -2.72 -16.97
N GLU A 232 3.26 -2.50 -18.26
CA GLU A 232 3.98 -1.53 -19.09
C GLU A 232 3.00 -0.73 -19.93
N GLY A 233 3.25 0.59 -20.02
CA GLY A 233 2.52 1.53 -20.87
C GLY A 233 1.18 2.03 -20.32
N VAL A 234 0.53 1.30 -19.44
CA VAL A 234 -0.79 1.63 -18.93
C VAL A 234 -0.75 2.60 -17.75
N THR A 235 -1.82 3.33 -17.55
CA THR A 235 -2.06 4.18 -16.38
C THR A 235 -3.43 3.87 -15.77
N SER A 236 -3.76 4.49 -14.65
CA SER A 236 -5.09 4.38 -14.04
C SER A 236 -5.80 5.73 -14.01
N ALA A 237 -7.13 5.69 -14.01
CA ALA A 237 -7.98 6.85 -13.81
C ALA A 237 -9.20 6.48 -12.96
N VAL A 238 -9.98 7.47 -12.56
CA VAL A 238 -11.18 7.27 -11.72
C VAL A 238 -12.41 7.64 -12.51
N SER A 239 -13.41 6.74 -12.54
CA SER A 239 -14.74 6.96 -13.05
C SER A 239 -15.75 7.01 -11.91
N ALA A 240 -16.69 7.94 -11.95
CA ALA A 240 -17.78 7.99 -10.98
C ALA A 240 -18.71 6.76 -11.05
N LYS A 241 -18.71 6.04 -12.18
CA LYS A 241 -19.57 4.86 -12.42
C LYS A 241 -18.87 3.52 -12.11
N ARG A 242 -17.54 3.47 -12.25
CA ARG A 242 -16.76 2.23 -12.20
C ARG A 242 -15.67 2.19 -11.12
N GLY A 243 -15.41 3.31 -10.45
CA GLY A 243 -14.25 3.39 -9.54
C GLY A 243 -12.94 3.59 -10.32
N VAL A 244 -11.88 2.97 -9.88
CA VAL A 244 -10.58 2.97 -10.59
C VAL A 244 -10.67 2.05 -11.81
N TYR A 245 -9.96 2.41 -12.88
CA TYR A 245 -9.85 1.60 -14.10
C TYR A 245 -8.53 1.85 -14.80
N ILE A 246 -8.11 0.90 -15.63
CA ILE A 246 -6.90 1.01 -16.46
C ILE A 246 -7.21 1.79 -17.73
N THR A 247 -6.32 2.72 -18.07
CA THR A 247 -6.43 3.61 -19.24
C THR A 247 -5.06 3.89 -19.87
N GLY A 248 -5.03 4.72 -20.91
CA GLY A 248 -3.79 5.06 -21.62
C GLY A 248 -3.20 3.89 -22.41
N ILE A 249 -4.04 2.94 -22.81
CA ILE A 249 -3.63 1.69 -23.44
C ILE A 249 -3.30 1.93 -24.91
N HIS A 250 -2.08 1.54 -25.32
CA HIS A 250 -1.56 1.62 -26.69
C HIS A 250 -1.11 0.23 -27.16
N ASP A 251 -0.74 0.15 -28.43
CA ASP A 251 -0.20 -1.10 -29.00
C ASP A 251 1.06 -1.54 -28.27
N GLY A 252 1.07 -2.80 -27.84
CA GLY A 252 2.16 -3.42 -27.08
C GLY A 252 2.13 -3.22 -25.56
N ASP A 253 1.22 -2.39 -25.04
CA ASP A 253 1.01 -2.25 -23.59
C ASP A 253 0.39 -3.52 -23.00
N TYR A 254 0.69 -3.81 -21.73
CA TYR A 254 0.16 -4.98 -21.06
C TYR A 254 0.04 -4.82 -19.55
N ILE A 255 -0.80 -5.66 -18.96
CA ILE A 255 -0.84 -5.94 -17.53
C ILE A 255 -0.54 -7.43 -17.31
N LYS A 256 0.11 -7.75 -16.20
CA LYS A 256 0.37 -9.11 -15.75
C LYS A 256 -0.32 -9.36 -14.44
N VAL A 257 -1.00 -10.48 -14.34
CA VAL A 257 -1.59 -11.03 -13.11
C VAL A 257 -0.89 -12.35 -12.81
N ARG A 258 -0.57 -12.61 -11.54
CA ARG A 258 0.17 -13.81 -11.12
C ARG A 258 -0.72 -14.80 -10.38
N ASP A 259 -0.25 -16.05 -10.37
CA ASP A 259 -0.82 -17.15 -9.59
C ASP A 259 -2.33 -17.35 -9.84
N VAL A 260 -2.76 -17.28 -11.11
CA VAL A 260 -4.15 -17.48 -11.52
C VAL A 260 -4.46 -18.97 -11.59
N ASP A 261 -5.38 -19.46 -10.74
CA ASP A 261 -5.76 -20.86 -10.68
C ASP A 261 -6.97 -21.14 -11.57
N PHE A 262 -6.71 -21.76 -12.72
CA PHE A 262 -7.74 -22.19 -13.68
C PHE A 262 -8.44 -23.49 -13.30
N GLY A 263 -8.00 -24.17 -12.22
CA GLY A 263 -8.54 -25.44 -11.76
C GLY A 263 -8.27 -26.60 -12.71
N GLU A 264 -9.07 -27.65 -12.59
CA GLU A 264 -8.88 -28.91 -13.35
C GLU A 264 -9.55 -28.89 -14.73
N THR A 265 -10.58 -28.07 -14.93
CA THR A 265 -11.39 -28.05 -16.16
C THR A 265 -11.09 -26.91 -17.09
N GLY A 266 -10.44 -25.86 -16.59
CA GLY A 266 -10.10 -24.66 -17.31
C GLY A 266 -11.30 -23.77 -17.72
N PRO A 267 -11.03 -22.55 -18.21
CA PRO A 267 -12.05 -21.63 -18.69
C PRO A 267 -12.49 -22.00 -20.11
N LYS A 268 -13.67 -21.50 -20.50
CA LYS A 268 -14.18 -21.55 -21.86
C LYS A 268 -14.32 -20.18 -22.47
N ARG A 269 -14.46 -19.15 -21.65
CA ARG A 269 -14.78 -17.80 -22.09
C ARG A 269 -14.13 -16.77 -21.19
N PHE A 270 -13.60 -15.73 -21.76
CA PHE A 270 -13.14 -14.53 -21.07
C PHE A 270 -14.13 -13.38 -21.31
N VAL A 271 -14.37 -12.59 -20.27
CA VAL A 271 -15.26 -11.43 -20.32
C VAL A 271 -14.53 -10.23 -19.71
N ALA A 272 -14.60 -9.09 -20.38
CA ALA A 272 -14.09 -7.84 -19.85
C ALA A 272 -15.06 -6.69 -20.05
N ALA A 273 -15.13 -5.80 -19.04
CA ALA A 273 -15.78 -4.51 -19.18
C ALA A 273 -14.76 -3.51 -19.76
N ALA A 274 -15.09 -2.90 -20.87
CA ALA A 274 -14.21 -1.95 -21.54
C ALA A 274 -14.99 -0.82 -22.23
N SER A 275 -14.29 0.26 -22.57
CA SER A 275 -14.82 1.33 -23.41
C SER A 275 -13.74 1.83 -24.38
N SER A 276 -14.15 2.31 -25.54
CA SER A 276 -13.26 2.93 -26.51
C SER A 276 -13.98 4.05 -27.27
N ARG A 277 -13.41 5.25 -27.19
CA ARG A 277 -13.94 6.42 -27.90
C ARG A 277 -13.55 6.46 -29.38
N TYR A 278 -12.53 5.71 -29.78
CA TYR A 278 -12.01 5.76 -31.17
C TYR A 278 -12.26 4.44 -31.90
N HIS A 279 -11.21 3.71 -32.22
CA HIS A 279 -11.30 2.57 -33.15
C HIS A 279 -11.60 1.23 -32.48
N GLY A 280 -11.61 1.19 -31.14
CA GLY A 280 -11.54 -0.08 -30.44
C GLY A 280 -10.11 -0.64 -30.48
N GLY A 281 -9.99 -1.93 -30.28
CA GLY A 281 -8.71 -2.62 -30.26
C GLY A 281 -8.88 -4.12 -30.05
N GLU A 282 -7.76 -4.83 -30.03
CA GLU A 282 -7.70 -6.24 -29.70
C GLU A 282 -6.80 -6.43 -28.48
N MET A 283 -7.24 -7.28 -27.55
CA MET A 283 -6.50 -7.68 -26.37
C MET A 283 -6.21 -9.17 -26.45
N GLU A 284 -4.93 -9.53 -26.48
CA GLU A 284 -4.50 -10.92 -26.39
C GLU A 284 -4.39 -11.36 -24.93
N LEU A 285 -4.88 -12.56 -24.66
CA LEU A 285 -4.73 -13.25 -23.38
C LEU A 285 -3.62 -14.28 -23.54
N ARG A 286 -2.56 -14.13 -22.75
CA ARG A 286 -1.37 -14.99 -22.82
C ARG A 286 -1.10 -15.67 -21.50
N ILE A 287 -0.45 -16.80 -21.53
CA ILE A 287 -0.09 -17.61 -20.36
C ILE A 287 1.43 -17.56 -20.16
N ASP A 288 1.84 -17.42 -18.90
CA ASP A 288 3.22 -17.54 -18.42
C ASP A 288 4.20 -16.50 -19.01
N GLY A 289 3.67 -15.40 -19.53
CA GLY A 289 4.49 -14.27 -19.95
C GLY A 289 4.06 -13.62 -21.26
N ARG A 290 4.70 -12.51 -21.57
CA ARG A 290 4.40 -11.68 -22.74
C ARG A 290 4.57 -12.45 -24.07
N ASP A 291 5.55 -13.35 -24.14
CA ASP A 291 5.81 -14.19 -25.31
C ASP A 291 5.18 -15.59 -25.18
N GLY A 292 4.35 -15.80 -24.18
CA GLY A 292 3.67 -17.06 -23.92
C GLY A 292 2.55 -17.36 -24.91
N GLU A 293 1.94 -18.53 -24.75
CA GLU A 293 0.87 -18.99 -25.64
C GLU A 293 -0.35 -18.04 -25.56
N VAL A 294 -0.87 -17.64 -26.72
CA VAL A 294 -2.15 -16.92 -26.83
C VAL A 294 -3.29 -17.91 -26.64
N ILE A 295 -4.07 -17.72 -25.58
CA ILE A 295 -5.24 -18.56 -25.29
C ILE A 295 -6.54 -17.94 -25.78
N GLY A 296 -6.56 -16.66 -26.11
CA GLY A 296 -7.72 -15.96 -26.66
C GLY A 296 -7.39 -14.55 -27.09
N THR A 297 -8.24 -13.98 -27.95
CA THR A 297 -8.16 -12.59 -28.40
C THR A 297 -9.53 -11.96 -28.25
N LEU A 298 -9.61 -10.94 -27.41
CA LEU A 298 -10.84 -10.16 -27.20
C LEU A 298 -10.84 -8.92 -28.09
N ARG A 299 -11.86 -8.78 -28.91
CA ARG A 299 -12.08 -7.57 -29.68
C ARG A 299 -12.97 -6.60 -28.93
N ILE A 300 -12.50 -5.38 -28.75
CA ILE A 300 -13.23 -4.26 -28.14
C ILE A 300 -13.62 -3.30 -29.27
N PRO A 301 -14.90 -3.14 -29.59
CA PRO A 301 -15.34 -2.23 -30.64
C PRO A 301 -15.31 -0.77 -30.18
N TYR A 302 -15.55 0.15 -31.10
CA TYR A 302 -15.89 1.52 -30.78
C TYR A 302 -17.18 1.57 -29.95
N THR A 303 -17.14 2.23 -28.78
CA THR A 303 -18.29 2.37 -27.87
C THR A 303 -18.92 3.75 -27.87
N GLY A 304 -18.34 4.73 -28.58
CA GLY A 304 -18.81 6.09 -28.69
C GLY A 304 -18.09 7.07 -27.77
N GLU A 305 -18.13 6.88 -26.47
CA GLU A 305 -17.51 7.75 -25.48
C GLU A 305 -16.71 6.96 -24.46
N TRP A 306 -15.76 7.64 -23.76
CA TRP A 306 -14.89 7.02 -22.77
C TRP A 306 -15.65 6.37 -21.60
N GLU A 307 -16.80 6.92 -21.21
CA GLU A 307 -17.63 6.42 -20.11
C GLU A 307 -18.78 5.52 -20.60
N ASN A 308 -18.79 5.13 -21.88
CA ASN A 308 -19.78 4.20 -22.44
C ASN A 308 -19.24 2.76 -22.38
N TRP A 309 -19.30 2.18 -21.21
CA TRP A 309 -18.79 0.84 -20.90
C TRP A 309 -19.68 -0.24 -21.47
N GLY A 310 -19.07 -1.22 -22.13
CA GLY A 310 -19.70 -2.46 -22.56
C GLY A 310 -19.00 -3.68 -21.98
N GLU A 311 -19.71 -4.80 -21.91
CA GLU A 311 -19.12 -6.11 -21.63
C GLU A 311 -18.84 -6.81 -22.97
N PHE A 312 -17.59 -7.22 -23.15
CA PHE A 312 -17.13 -7.92 -24.34
C PHE A 312 -16.59 -9.28 -23.94
N ALA A 313 -16.75 -10.25 -24.82
CA ALA A 313 -16.36 -11.62 -24.54
C ALA A 313 -15.73 -12.31 -25.73
N THR A 314 -14.84 -13.25 -25.43
CA THR A 314 -14.25 -14.15 -26.41
C THR A 314 -14.13 -15.57 -25.84
N ASP A 315 -14.19 -16.56 -26.72
CA ASP A 315 -13.85 -17.94 -26.34
C ASP A 315 -12.34 -18.04 -26.13
N VAL A 316 -11.95 -18.86 -25.17
CA VAL A 316 -10.53 -19.09 -24.84
C VAL A 316 -10.22 -20.59 -24.90
N LYS A 317 -8.95 -20.91 -25.21
CA LYS A 317 -8.44 -22.25 -25.03
C LYS A 317 -8.52 -22.65 -23.56
N SER A 318 -8.94 -23.87 -23.30
CA SER A 318 -8.94 -24.41 -21.95
C SER A 318 -7.52 -24.58 -21.46
N VAL A 319 -7.23 -23.95 -20.33
CA VAL A 319 -5.95 -24.04 -19.60
C VAL A 319 -6.25 -24.52 -18.20
N THR A 320 -5.45 -25.39 -17.63
CA THR A 320 -5.66 -25.97 -16.30
C THR A 320 -4.46 -25.71 -15.40
N GLY A 321 -4.67 -25.68 -14.09
CA GLY A 321 -3.62 -25.41 -13.12
C GLY A 321 -3.41 -23.93 -12.85
N VAL A 322 -2.25 -23.60 -12.29
CA VAL A 322 -1.89 -22.23 -11.90
C VAL A 322 -0.91 -21.64 -12.90
N HIS A 323 -1.22 -20.45 -13.39
CA HIS A 323 -0.43 -19.73 -14.40
C HIS A 323 -0.35 -18.23 -14.07
N ASP A 324 0.60 -17.54 -14.69
CA ASP A 324 0.71 -16.09 -14.69
C ASP A 324 0.01 -15.48 -15.92
#